data_a81d1a0f486b65eabfc1ef2e3a7804f5
#
_entry.id   a81d1a0f486b65eabfc1ef2e3a7804f5
#
_cell.length_a   1.000
_cell.length_b   1.000
_cell.length_c   1.000
_cell.angle_alpha   90.00
_cell.angle_beta   90.00
_cell.angle_gamma   90.00
#
_symmetry.space_group_name_H-M   'P 1'
#
loop_
_entity.id
_entity.type
_entity.pdbx_description
1 polymer ?
#
loop_
_entity_poly.entity_id
_entity_poly.type
_entity_poly.pdbx_seq_one_letter_code
_entity_poly.pdbx_strand_id
1 'polypeptide(L)'
;FVLSNGHGSMLIYSLLYLMGYKEPTLNDIKKFRKVKSKTPGHPEYRHTKGIETTTGPLGQGLGNAVGMAIAEEIFRKKFSSSVINNKTYVIASDGDLMEGISHEAMSLAGHLKLRNLIVFFDNNKISIDGSTSLSVSDNYKKRFESYGWSFLEVNGHNEKQISKAITKASKSKKPTIISCKTIIGFGSPNKSGKASSHGSPLGDEELSLIHISEPTRLLR
;
A
#
# COMPACT_ATOMS: atom_id res chain seq x y z
N PHE A 1 3.22 -0.85 -9.66
CA PHE A 1 2.94 -0.83 -8.22
C PHE A 1 2.55 0.59 -7.79
N VAL A 2 1.45 0.72 -7.05
CA VAL A 2 0.92 2.01 -6.59
C VAL A 2 0.88 2.04 -5.07
N LEU A 3 1.51 3.05 -4.47
CA LEU A 3 1.34 3.37 -3.05
C LEU A 3 0.30 4.48 -2.95
N SER A 4 -0.97 4.11 -2.71
CA SER A 4 -2.08 5.07 -2.67
C SER A 4 -2.01 5.96 -1.43
N ASN A 5 -1.67 5.38 -0.27
CA ASN A 5 -1.37 6.11 0.96
C ASN A 5 0.01 6.78 0.87
N GLY A 6 0.13 7.77 -0.01
CA GLY A 6 1.40 8.40 -0.39
C GLY A 6 2.22 8.99 0.75
N HIS A 7 1.61 9.29 1.90
CA HIS A 7 2.33 9.72 3.10
C HIS A 7 3.23 8.60 3.71
N GLY A 8 2.98 7.32 3.35
CA GLY A 8 3.86 6.19 3.67
C GLY A 8 5.04 6.01 2.70
N SER A 9 5.45 7.06 2.01
CA SER A 9 6.42 7.05 0.91
C SER A 9 7.78 6.45 1.25
N MET A 10 8.22 6.50 2.50
CA MET A 10 9.48 5.87 2.92
C MET A 10 9.46 4.35 2.63
N LEU A 11 8.32 3.70 2.73
CA LEU A 11 8.18 2.29 2.38
C LEU A 11 8.66 2.01 0.95
N ILE A 12 8.10 2.74 -0.03
CA ILE A 12 8.46 2.49 -1.44
C ILE A 12 9.90 2.87 -1.73
N TYR A 13 10.43 3.95 -1.14
CA TYR A 13 11.83 4.34 -1.34
C TYR A 13 12.80 3.30 -0.76
N SER A 14 12.51 2.80 0.44
CA SER A 14 13.31 1.74 1.06
C SER A 14 13.26 0.45 0.26
N LEU A 15 12.09 0.06 -0.25
CA LEU A 15 11.95 -1.12 -1.10
C LEU A 15 12.73 -0.97 -2.41
N LEU A 16 12.63 0.15 -3.10
CA LEU A 16 13.39 0.40 -4.33
C LEU A 16 14.90 0.28 -4.07
N TYR A 17 15.40 0.86 -2.99
CA TYR A 17 16.80 0.76 -2.58
C TYR A 17 17.20 -0.70 -2.32
N LEU A 18 16.44 -1.42 -1.50
CA LEU A 18 16.73 -2.82 -1.14
C LEU A 18 16.63 -3.78 -2.32
N MET A 19 15.81 -3.47 -3.32
CA MET A 19 15.68 -4.22 -4.58
C MET A 19 16.80 -3.91 -5.58
N GLY A 20 17.74 -3.04 -5.24
CA GLY A 20 18.89 -2.73 -6.09
C GLY A 20 18.64 -1.72 -7.21
N TYR A 21 17.57 -0.91 -7.11
CA TYR A 21 17.42 0.22 -8.01
C TYR A 21 18.57 1.22 -7.83
N LYS A 22 19.05 1.82 -8.92
CA LYS A 22 20.13 2.81 -8.87
C LYS A 22 19.72 4.10 -8.13
N GLU A 23 18.43 4.40 -8.10
CA GLU A 23 17.80 5.49 -7.36
C GLU A 23 16.50 4.98 -6.72
N PRO A 24 16.19 5.35 -5.47
CA PRO A 24 16.96 6.22 -4.59
C PRO A 24 18.19 5.53 -4.00
N THR A 25 19.25 6.30 -3.72
CA THR A 25 20.42 5.85 -2.96
C THR A 25 20.18 5.95 -1.46
N LEU A 26 21.04 5.33 -0.64
CA LEU A 26 20.99 5.51 0.81
C LEU A 26 21.11 6.98 1.23
N ASN A 27 21.93 7.78 0.49
CA ASN A 27 22.06 9.21 0.74
C ASN A 27 20.76 9.97 0.43
N ASP A 28 20.01 9.56 -0.58
CA ASP A 28 18.69 10.11 -0.87
C ASP A 28 17.69 9.78 0.23
N ILE A 29 17.70 8.54 0.74
CA ILE A 29 16.85 8.12 1.87
C ILE A 29 17.17 8.96 3.13
N LYS A 30 18.44 9.22 3.44
CA LYS A 30 18.84 10.09 4.54
C LYS A 30 18.38 11.54 4.39
N LYS A 31 18.05 11.96 3.16
CA LYS A 31 17.50 13.29 2.85
C LYS A 31 15.98 13.30 2.69
N PHE A 32 15.29 12.29 3.22
CA PHE A 32 13.84 12.17 3.15
C PHE A 32 13.13 13.46 3.55
N ARG A 33 12.18 13.90 2.73
CA ARG A 33 11.37 15.13 2.91
C ARG A 33 12.17 16.44 2.89
N LYS A 34 13.47 16.43 2.57
CA LYS A 34 14.23 17.67 2.40
C LYS A 34 13.97 18.25 1.01
N VAL A 35 14.05 19.58 0.92
CA VAL A 35 13.89 20.30 -0.35
C VAL A 35 14.86 19.75 -1.39
N LYS A 36 14.39 19.55 -2.62
CA LYS A 36 15.14 18.97 -3.75
C LYS A 36 15.68 17.55 -3.53
N SER A 37 15.20 16.84 -2.50
CA SER A 37 15.55 15.44 -2.31
C SER A 37 14.88 14.55 -3.38
N LYS A 38 15.55 13.44 -3.74
CA LYS A 38 14.95 12.37 -4.56
C LYS A 38 13.90 11.55 -3.82
N THR A 39 13.72 11.79 -2.52
CA THR A 39 12.75 11.12 -1.66
C THR A 39 11.80 12.13 -1.01
N PRO A 40 10.91 12.75 -1.80
CA PRO A 40 9.92 13.69 -1.27
C PRO A 40 8.93 13.02 -0.33
N GLY A 41 8.15 13.81 0.41
CA GLY A 41 7.20 13.32 1.40
C GLY A 41 6.07 12.46 0.83
N HIS A 42 5.78 12.61 -0.46
CA HIS A 42 4.84 11.81 -1.24
C HIS A 42 5.51 11.36 -2.54
N PRO A 43 5.20 10.17 -3.07
CA PRO A 43 5.79 9.71 -4.33
C PRO A 43 5.39 10.63 -5.49
N GLU A 44 6.36 10.99 -6.32
CA GLU A 44 6.14 11.82 -7.50
C GLU A 44 6.61 11.08 -8.75
N TYR A 45 5.72 10.95 -9.73
CA TYR A 45 6.00 10.31 -11.01
C TYR A 45 7.14 11.03 -11.74
N ARG A 46 8.11 10.28 -12.26
CA ARG A 46 9.33 10.77 -12.92
C ARG A 46 10.34 11.53 -12.03
N HIS A 47 10.01 11.83 -10.77
CA HIS A 47 10.98 12.44 -9.87
C HIS A 47 11.95 11.40 -9.30
N THR A 48 11.43 10.25 -8.89
CA THR A 48 12.22 9.09 -8.42
C THR A 48 11.97 7.91 -9.36
N LYS A 49 13.04 7.26 -9.80
CA LYS A 49 12.91 6.04 -10.65
C LYS A 49 12.16 4.94 -9.91
N GLY A 50 11.26 4.26 -10.63
CA GLY A 50 10.42 3.20 -10.06
C GLY A 50 9.09 3.70 -9.48
N ILE A 51 8.86 5.00 -9.41
CA ILE A 51 7.57 5.58 -9.05
C ILE A 51 6.68 5.67 -10.31
N GLU A 52 5.57 4.95 -10.32
CA GLU A 52 4.68 4.80 -11.47
C GLU A 52 3.52 5.79 -11.48
N THR A 53 3.21 6.42 -10.33
CA THR A 53 2.19 7.47 -10.24
C THR A 53 2.45 8.39 -9.07
N THR A 54 2.07 9.66 -9.22
CA THR A 54 2.08 10.64 -8.13
C THR A 54 0.89 10.38 -7.21
N THR A 55 1.16 10.28 -5.90
CA THR A 55 0.15 10.13 -4.87
C THR A 55 0.39 11.13 -3.74
N GLY A 56 -0.54 11.23 -2.82
CA GLY A 56 -0.51 12.20 -1.70
C GLY A 56 -1.93 12.47 -1.24
N PRO A 57 -2.78 13.13 -2.03
CA PRO A 57 -4.22 13.18 -1.74
C PRO A 57 -4.79 11.76 -1.72
N LEU A 58 -5.45 11.40 -0.62
CA LEU A 58 -5.98 10.06 -0.40
C LEU A 58 -7.01 9.67 -1.46
N GLY A 59 -7.08 8.38 -1.79
CA GLY A 59 -7.97 7.83 -2.81
C GLY A 59 -7.49 8.00 -4.26
N GLN A 60 -6.64 8.99 -4.56
CA GLN A 60 -6.18 9.24 -5.92
C GLN A 60 -5.36 8.09 -6.50
N GLY A 61 -4.50 7.47 -5.68
CA GLY A 61 -3.73 6.30 -6.08
C GLY A 61 -4.61 5.12 -6.47
N LEU A 62 -5.70 4.88 -5.74
CA LEU A 62 -6.69 3.87 -6.09
C LEU A 62 -7.37 4.16 -7.43
N GLY A 63 -7.77 5.41 -7.67
CA GLY A 63 -8.34 5.84 -8.95
C GLY A 63 -7.37 5.61 -10.11
N ASN A 64 -6.11 6.03 -9.95
CA ASN A 64 -5.06 5.80 -10.95
C ASN A 64 -4.84 4.30 -11.22
N ALA A 65 -4.82 3.47 -10.18
CA ALA A 65 -4.64 2.03 -10.32
C ALA A 65 -5.81 1.37 -11.08
N VAL A 66 -7.03 1.83 -10.87
CA VAL A 66 -8.18 1.39 -11.66
C VAL A 66 -8.00 1.76 -13.13
N GLY A 67 -7.54 2.98 -13.42
CA GLY A 67 -7.18 3.40 -14.80
C GLY A 67 -6.11 2.52 -15.43
N MET A 68 -5.04 2.19 -14.69
CA MET A 68 -4.00 1.26 -15.15
C MET A 68 -4.55 -0.13 -15.45
N ALA A 69 -5.44 -0.65 -14.60
CA ALA A 69 -6.06 -1.96 -14.78
C ALA A 69 -7.04 -1.97 -15.96
N ILE A 70 -7.74 -0.86 -16.23
CA ILE A 70 -8.57 -0.69 -17.43
C ILE A 70 -7.69 -0.72 -18.69
N ALA A 71 -6.59 0.01 -18.69
CA ALA A 71 -5.65 0.03 -19.80
C ALA A 71 -5.07 -1.37 -20.09
N GLU A 72 -4.69 -2.11 -19.03
CA GLU A 72 -4.25 -3.50 -19.15
C GLU A 72 -5.31 -4.37 -19.82
N GLU A 73 -6.56 -4.31 -19.36
CA GLU A 73 -7.65 -5.12 -19.90
C GLU A 73 -7.92 -4.81 -21.39
N ILE A 74 -7.84 -3.53 -21.79
CA ILE A 74 -7.99 -3.09 -23.18
C ILE A 74 -6.86 -3.66 -24.03
N PHE A 75 -5.60 -3.49 -23.60
CA PHE A 75 -4.45 -3.97 -24.34
C PHE A 75 -4.39 -5.50 -24.38
N ARG A 76 -4.74 -6.17 -23.31
CA ARG A 76 -4.81 -7.62 -23.25
C ARG A 76 -5.85 -8.19 -24.24
N LYS A 77 -6.98 -7.54 -24.40
CA LYS A 77 -7.97 -7.92 -25.43
C LYS A 77 -7.49 -7.63 -26.85
N LYS A 78 -6.73 -6.54 -27.03
CA LYS A 78 -6.21 -6.15 -28.35
C LYS A 78 -5.02 -6.99 -28.78
N PHE A 79 -4.08 -7.32 -27.88
CA PHE A 79 -2.79 -7.97 -28.21
C PHE A 79 -2.65 -9.40 -27.66
N SER A 80 -3.66 -9.95 -27.02
CA SER A 80 -3.72 -11.23 -26.32
C SER A 80 -3.06 -11.25 -24.94
N SER A 81 -3.45 -12.23 -24.13
CA SER A 81 -2.92 -12.43 -22.77
C SER A 81 -1.51 -13.01 -22.72
N SER A 82 -0.99 -13.50 -23.84
CA SER A 82 0.42 -13.93 -23.97
C SER A 82 1.39 -12.75 -24.05
N VAL A 83 0.91 -11.58 -24.48
CA VAL A 83 1.69 -10.34 -24.60
C VAL A 83 1.45 -9.42 -23.41
N ILE A 84 0.20 -9.23 -23.03
CA ILE A 84 -0.22 -8.33 -21.94
C ILE A 84 -0.95 -9.11 -20.87
N ASN A 85 -0.36 -9.20 -19.69
CA ASN A 85 -0.94 -9.85 -18.53
C ASN A 85 -0.31 -9.35 -17.22
N ASN A 86 0.06 -8.07 -17.20
CA ASN A 86 0.63 -7.45 -16.02
C ASN A 86 -0.46 -7.23 -14.95
N LYS A 87 -0.05 -7.28 -13.71
CA LYS A 87 -0.93 -7.00 -12.56
C LYS A 87 -0.66 -5.62 -12.01
N THR A 88 -1.72 -4.95 -11.60
CA THR A 88 -1.64 -3.69 -10.85
C THR A 88 -1.77 -3.99 -9.37
N TYR A 89 -0.68 -3.78 -8.63
CA TYR A 89 -0.64 -3.93 -7.19
C TYR A 89 -0.73 -2.56 -6.53
N VAL A 90 -1.57 -2.47 -5.50
CA VAL A 90 -1.81 -1.22 -4.76
C VAL A 90 -1.68 -1.47 -3.26
N ILE A 91 -1.06 -0.55 -2.54
CA ILE A 91 -1.22 -0.46 -1.08
C ILE A 91 -2.13 0.74 -0.79
N ALA A 92 -3.17 0.51 -0.01
CA ALA A 92 -4.14 1.51 0.42
C ALA A 92 -4.33 1.44 1.93
N SER A 93 -4.70 2.56 2.53
CA SER A 93 -4.99 2.69 3.96
C SER A 93 -6.48 2.87 4.25
N ASP A 94 -6.83 2.93 5.52
CA ASP A 94 -8.20 3.24 5.96
C ASP A 94 -8.68 4.57 5.35
N GLY A 95 -7.86 5.63 5.43
CA GLY A 95 -8.20 6.93 4.86
C GLY A 95 -8.45 6.90 3.35
N ASP A 96 -7.62 6.15 2.60
CA ASP A 96 -7.88 5.97 1.15
C ASP A 96 -9.28 5.38 0.89
N LEU A 97 -9.67 4.37 1.67
CA LEU A 97 -10.95 3.68 1.47
C LEU A 97 -12.17 4.49 1.95
N MET A 98 -11.97 5.56 2.69
CA MET A 98 -13.03 6.49 3.12
C MET A 98 -13.33 7.56 2.08
N GLU A 99 -12.39 7.84 1.16
CA GLU A 99 -12.57 8.87 0.13
C GLU A 99 -13.66 8.51 -0.88
N GLY A 100 -14.45 9.52 -1.30
CA GLY A 100 -15.54 9.34 -2.28
C GLY A 100 -15.06 8.73 -3.59
N ILE A 101 -13.92 9.22 -4.12
CA ILE A 101 -13.32 8.68 -5.34
C ILE A 101 -12.99 7.18 -5.23
N SER A 102 -12.64 6.70 -4.05
CA SER A 102 -12.37 5.29 -3.83
C SER A 102 -13.63 4.44 -3.96
N HIS A 103 -14.77 4.92 -3.45
CA HIS A 103 -16.06 4.23 -3.61
C HIS A 103 -16.44 4.11 -5.09
N GLU A 104 -16.32 5.20 -5.85
CA GLU A 104 -16.63 5.22 -7.28
C GLU A 104 -15.68 4.32 -8.08
N ALA A 105 -14.37 4.48 -7.87
CA ALA A 105 -13.34 3.71 -8.57
C ALA A 105 -13.45 2.21 -8.29
N MET A 106 -13.67 1.81 -7.02
CA MET A 106 -13.80 0.40 -6.64
C MET A 106 -15.09 -0.22 -7.17
N SER A 107 -16.20 0.52 -7.19
CA SER A 107 -17.46 0.09 -7.81
C SER A 107 -17.27 -0.17 -9.30
N LEU A 108 -16.64 0.77 -10.02
CA LEU A 108 -16.32 0.62 -11.44
C LEU A 108 -15.40 -0.58 -11.71
N ALA A 109 -14.36 -0.76 -10.91
CA ALA A 109 -13.42 -1.87 -11.05
C ALA A 109 -14.10 -3.23 -10.90
N GLY A 110 -15.04 -3.35 -9.94
CA GLY A 110 -15.82 -4.56 -9.76
C GLY A 110 -16.78 -4.81 -10.91
N HIS A 111 -17.49 -3.77 -11.38
CA HIS A 111 -18.38 -3.84 -12.54
C HIS A 111 -17.63 -4.34 -13.79
N LEU A 112 -16.47 -3.78 -14.07
CA LEU A 112 -15.61 -4.18 -15.20
C LEU A 112 -14.85 -5.50 -14.97
N LYS A 113 -14.95 -6.09 -13.79
CA LYS A 113 -14.26 -7.34 -13.40
C LYS A 113 -12.74 -7.28 -13.65
N LEU A 114 -12.09 -6.20 -13.26
CA LEU A 114 -10.66 -5.95 -13.47
C LEU A 114 -9.79 -6.94 -12.68
N ARG A 115 -9.69 -8.17 -13.15
CA ARG A 115 -9.10 -9.32 -12.45
C ARG A 115 -7.61 -9.16 -12.11
N ASN A 116 -6.91 -8.29 -12.82
CA ASN A 116 -5.48 -8.04 -12.61
C ASN A 116 -5.22 -6.89 -11.62
N LEU A 117 -6.27 -6.31 -11.01
CA LEU A 117 -6.16 -5.35 -9.93
C LEU A 117 -6.17 -6.05 -8.56
N ILE A 118 -5.10 -5.88 -7.80
CA ILE A 118 -4.93 -6.46 -6.46
C ILE A 118 -4.57 -5.34 -5.49
N VAL A 119 -5.42 -5.12 -4.51
CA VAL A 119 -5.27 -4.08 -3.49
C VAL A 119 -4.92 -4.73 -2.16
N PHE A 120 -3.82 -4.31 -1.55
CA PHE A 120 -3.49 -4.59 -0.15
C PHE A 120 -4.04 -3.44 0.70
N PHE A 121 -4.94 -3.75 1.57
CA PHE A 121 -5.50 -2.80 2.51
C PHE A 121 -4.77 -2.94 3.85
N ASP A 122 -4.02 -1.91 4.22
CA ASP A 122 -3.37 -1.80 5.53
C ASP A 122 -4.42 -1.48 6.59
N ASN A 123 -5.00 -2.54 7.16
CA ASN A 123 -6.09 -2.47 8.13
C ASN A 123 -5.53 -2.45 9.55
N ASN A 124 -4.95 -1.32 9.94
CA ASN A 124 -4.39 -1.11 11.28
C ASN A 124 -5.37 -0.40 12.24
N LYS A 125 -6.51 0.06 11.74
CA LYS A 125 -7.59 0.75 12.46
C LYS A 125 -7.17 2.04 13.17
N ILE A 126 -6.11 2.66 12.71
CA ILE A 126 -5.60 3.94 13.24
C ILE A 126 -5.56 4.97 12.12
N SER A 127 -6.06 6.15 12.42
CA SER A 127 -5.91 7.36 11.60
C SER A 127 -5.04 8.39 12.33
N ILE A 128 -4.96 9.60 11.78
CA ILE A 128 -4.15 10.71 12.33
C ILE A 128 -4.56 11.04 13.79
N ASP A 129 -5.87 11.07 14.06
CA ASP A 129 -6.42 11.52 15.35
C ASP A 129 -6.84 10.37 16.28
N GLY A 130 -6.56 9.12 15.91
CA GLY A 130 -6.88 7.96 16.73
C GLY A 130 -7.53 6.81 15.98
N SER A 131 -8.45 6.12 16.64
CA SER A 131 -9.14 4.97 16.05
C SER A 131 -10.02 5.37 14.86
N THR A 132 -10.00 4.58 13.79
CA THR A 132 -10.90 4.74 12.65
C THR A 132 -12.38 4.65 13.03
N SER A 133 -12.72 4.06 14.18
CA SER A 133 -14.10 4.02 14.70
C SER A 133 -14.71 5.38 14.99
N LEU A 134 -13.88 6.44 15.05
CA LEU A 134 -14.35 7.83 15.19
C LEU A 134 -15.05 8.34 13.92
N SER A 135 -14.72 7.77 12.74
CA SER A 135 -15.15 8.29 11.44
C SER A 135 -15.78 7.26 10.53
N VAL A 136 -15.60 5.95 10.77
CA VAL A 136 -16.12 4.89 9.90
C VAL A 136 -16.60 3.69 10.71
N SER A 137 -17.76 3.16 10.29
CA SER A 137 -18.35 1.94 10.85
C SER A 137 -18.62 0.88 9.76
N ASP A 138 -18.04 1.05 8.57
CA ASP A 138 -18.25 0.18 7.44
C ASP A 138 -17.80 -1.26 7.69
N ASN A 139 -18.58 -2.20 7.16
CA ASN A 139 -18.11 -3.56 6.99
C ASN A 139 -17.41 -3.69 5.63
N TYR A 140 -16.10 -3.55 5.60
CA TYR A 140 -15.32 -3.60 4.37
C TYR A 140 -15.58 -4.88 3.56
N LYS A 141 -15.68 -6.04 4.20
CA LYS A 141 -15.98 -7.28 3.49
C LYS A 141 -17.29 -7.19 2.71
N LYS A 142 -18.39 -6.83 3.38
CA LYS A 142 -19.70 -6.68 2.72
C LYS A 142 -19.66 -5.61 1.63
N ARG A 143 -18.98 -4.48 1.87
CA ARG A 143 -18.83 -3.40 0.90
C ARG A 143 -18.14 -3.89 -0.38
N PHE A 144 -16.99 -4.52 -0.28
CA PHE A 144 -16.26 -5.00 -1.45
C PHE A 144 -16.95 -6.19 -2.14
N GLU A 145 -17.58 -7.09 -1.39
CA GLU A 145 -18.40 -8.17 -1.97
C GLU A 145 -19.58 -7.60 -2.76
N SER A 146 -20.24 -6.52 -2.29
CA SER A 146 -21.32 -5.85 -3.02
C SER A 146 -20.84 -5.16 -4.31
N TYR A 147 -19.59 -4.68 -4.34
CA TYR A 147 -18.95 -4.16 -5.56
C TYR A 147 -18.54 -5.28 -6.54
N GLY A 148 -18.69 -6.55 -6.17
CA GLY A 148 -18.29 -7.67 -7.01
C GLY A 148 -16.82 -8.07 -6.92
N TRP A 149 -16.11 -7.63 -5.88
CA TRP A 149 -14.71 -7.99 -5.60
C TRP A 149 -14.58 -9.33 -4.89
N SER A 150 -13.41 -9.93 -4.98
CA SER A 150 -12.96 -10.96 -4.04
C SER A 150 -12.34 -10.28 -2.81
N PHE A 151 -12.79 -10.69 -1.61
CA PHE A 151 -12.26 -10.20 -0.34
C PHE A 151 -11.47 -11.31 0.35
N LEU A 152 -10.24 -11.03 0.72
CA LEU A 152 -9.37 -11.91 1.51
C LEU A 152 -8.95 -11.18 2.78
N GLU A 153 -8.79 -11.91 3.87
CA GLU A 153 -8.28 -11.35 5.12
C GLU A 153 -7.09 -12.15 5.60
N VAL A 154 -6.03 -11.49 6.02
CA VAL A 154 -4.79 -12.10 6.51
C VAL A 154 -4.23 -11.33 7.71
N ASN A 155 -3.41 -12.01 8.51
CA ASN A 155 -2.51 -11.33 9.42
C ASN A 155 -1.38 -10.68 8.60
N GLY A 156 -1.30 -9.35 8.59
CA GLY A 156 -0.33 -8.56 7.83
C GLY A 156 1.12 -8.70 8.30
N HIS A 157 1.34 -9.34 9.46
CA HIS A 157 2.67 -9.69 9.97
C HIS A 157 3.03 -11.17 9.73
N ASN A 158 2.19 -11.93 8.97
CA ASN A 158 2.43 -13.32 8.64
C ASN A 158 2.72 -13.50 7.15
N GLU A 159 4.01 -13.60 6.82
CA GLU A 159 4.49 -13.74 5.44
C GLU A 159 3.83 -14.91 4.67
N LYS A 160 3.65 -16.06 5.32
CA LYS A 160 3.04 -17.24 4.69
C LYS A 160 1.57 -16.99 4.32
N GLN A 161 0.82 -16.27 5.16
CA GLN A 161 -0.56 -15.90 4.85
C GLN A 161 -0.62 -14.90 3.70
N ILE A 162 0.25 -13.90 3.70
CA ILE A 162 0.34 -12.90 2.62
C ILE A 162 0.67 -13.59 1.29
N SER A 163 1.69 -14.42 1.25
CA SER A 163 2.09 -15.17 0.04
C SER A 163 0.97 -16.04 -0.52
N LYS A 164 0.25 -16.77 0.35
CA LYS A 164 -0.93 -17.56 -0.05
C LYS A 164 -2.06 -16.68 -0.61
N ALA A 165 -2.30 -15.52 0.01
CA ALA A 165 -3.32 -14.59 -0.45
C ALA A 165 -2.97 -13.99 -1.83
N ILE A 166 -1.71 -13.62 -2.06
CA ILE A 166 -1.22 -13.16 -3.35
C ILE A 166 -1.43 -14.24 -4.42
N THR A 167 -1.04 -15.47 -4.13
CA THR A 167 -1.23 -16.61 -5.04
C THR A 167 -2.71 -16.83 -5.37
N LYS A 168 -3.61 -16.70 -4.38
CA LYS A 168 -5.06 -16.83 -4.60
C LYS A 168 -5.60 -15.64 -5.40
N ALA A 169 -5.20 -14.42 -5.08
CA ALA A 169 -5.59 -13.21 -5.79
C ALA A 169 -5.14 -13.23 -7.26
N SER A 170 -3.93 -13.72 -7.53
CA SER A 170 -3.38 -13.78 -8.90
C SER A 170 -4.16 -14.72 -9.83
N LYS A 171 -4.92 -15.65 -9.29
CA LYS A 171 -5.78 -16.59 -10.02
C LYS A 171 -7.25 -16.15 -10.04
N SER A 172 -7.61 -15.07 -9.37
CA SER A 172 -8.97 -14.58 -9.30
C SER A 172 -9.48 -14.11 -10.67
N LYS A 173 -10.76 -14.28 -10.91
CA LYS A 173 -11.47 -13.72 -12.09
C LYS A 173 -12.09 -12.35 -11.82
N LYS A 174 -11.89 -11.82 -10.62
CA LYS A 174 -12.42 -10.56 -10.13
C LYS A 174 -11.28 -9.73 -9.54
N PRO A 175 -11.40 -8.41 -9.46
CA PRO A 175 -10.47 -7.61 -8.67
C PRO A 175 -10.47 -8.13 -7.23
N THR A 176 -9.32 -8.08 -6.57
CA THR A 176 -9.17 -8.65 -5.24
C THR A 176 -8.63 -7.62 -4.27
N ILE A 177 -9.27 -7.49 -3.11
CA ILE A 177 -8.73 -6.77 -1.97
C ILE A 177 -8.29 -7.78 -0.91
N ILE A 178 -7.07 -7.58 -0.39
CA ILE A 178 -6.48 -8.36 0.69
C ILE A 178 -6.41 -7.44 1.91
N SER A 179 -7.31 -7.61 2.86
CA SER A 179 -7.30 -6.89 4.14
C SER A 179 -6.20 -7.47 5.02
N CYS A 180 -5.10 -6.74 5.14
CA CYS A 180 -3.97 -7.09 5.97
C CYS A 180 -4.17 -6.48 7.36
N LYS A 181 -4.51 -7.30 8.36
CA LYS A 181 -4.55 -6.84 9.75
C LYS A 181 -3.13 -6.58 10.22
N THR A 182 -2.82 -5.32 10.45
CA THR A 182 -1.50 -4.84 10.87
C THR A 182 -1.60 -4.07 12.19
N ILE A 183 -0.46 -3.71 12.71
CA ILE A 183 -0.33 -2.84 13.88
C ILE A 183 0.57 -1.68 13.45
N ILE A 184 0.06 -0.45 13.53
CA ILE A 184 0.89 0.74 13.25
C ILE A 184 2.07 0.79 14.22
N GLY A 185 3.27 1.14 13.73
CA GLY A 185 4.48 1.15 14.56
C GLY A 185 4.86 -0.21 15.13
N PHE A 186 4.52 -1.31 14.43
CA PHE A 186 4.85 -2.67 14.86
C PHE A 186 6.34 -2.82 15.17
N GLY A 187 6.66 -3.44 16.31
CA GLY A 187 8.04 -3.59 16.81
C GLY A 187 8.53 -2.42 17.66
N SER A 188 7.79 -1.31 17.73
CA SER A 188 8.10 -0.20 18.61
C SER A 188 7.65 -0.50 20.04
N PRO A 189 8.51 -0.43 21.07
CA PRO A 189 8.16 -0.79 22.45
C PRO A 189 7.03 0.07 23.04
N ASN A 190 7.06 1.39 22.82
CA ASN A 190 6.12 2.32 23.44
C ASN A 190 5.11 2.92 22.47
N LYS A 191 5.37 2.91 21.14
CA LYS A 191 4.54 3.57 20.12
C LYS A 191 3.72 2.62 19.25
N SER A 192 3.89 1.31 19.43
CA SER A 192 3.11 0.29 18.70
C SER A 192 1.61 0.43 18.98
N GLY A 193 0.79 0.43 17.93
CA GLY A 193 -0.66 0.54 18.01
C GLY A 193 -1.19 1.94 18.35
N LYS A 194 -0.35 2.97 18.40
CA LYS A 194 -0.73 4.34 18.76
C LYS A 194 -0.77 5.29 17.58
N ALA A 195 -1.72 6.22 17.57
CA ALA A 195 -1.83 7.28 16.57
C ALA A 195 -0.57 8.16 16.47
N SER A 196 0.19 8.29 17.57
CA SER A 196 1.47 9.01 17.60
C SER A 196 2.55 8.43 16.66
N SER A 197 2.34 7.22 16.13
CA SER A 197 3.20 6.63 15.09
C SER A 197 2.76 7.02 13.68
N HIS A 198 1.60 7.67 13.52
CA HIS A 198 1.07 8.02 12.20
C HIS A 198 1.79 9.25 11.64
N GLY A 199 2.52 9.06 10.54
CA GLY A 199 3.20 10.15 9.84
C GLY A 199 4.31 10.85 10.61
N SER A 200 4.74 10.31 11.74
CA SER A 200 5.76 10.88 12.62
C SER A 200 6.96 9.93 12.80
N PRO A 201 8.19 10.46 12.94
CA PRO A 201 9.32 9.62 13.28
C PRO A 201 9.15 9.02 14.68
N LEU A 202 9.70 7.83 14.89
CA LEU A 202 9.66 7.18 16.20
C LEU A 202 10.45 7.95 17.25
N GLY A 203 11.53 8.63 16.84
CA GLY A 203 12.46 9.35 17.71
C GLY A 203 13.62 8.49 18.20
N ASP A 204 14.69 9.15 18.65
CA ASP A 204 15.95 8.48 18.98
C ASP A 204 15.82 7.53 20.18
N GLU A 205 15.04 7.91 21.20
CA GLU A 205 14.78 7.09 22.36
C GLU A 205 14.10 5.76 21.98
N GLU A 206 13.07 5.82 21.14
CA GLU A 206 12.33 4.65 20.71
C GLU A 206 13.19 3.75 19.80
N LEU A 207 13.97 4.35 18.91
CA LEU A 207 14.93 3.62 18.08
C LEU A 207 16.01 2.92 18.93
N SER A 208 16.52 3.57 19.97
CA SER A 208 17.44 2.96 20.91
C SER A 208 16.86 1.71 21.58
N LEU A 209 15.61 1.79 22.05
CA LEU A 209 14.91 0.64 22.65
C LEU A 209 14.70 -0.50 21.65
N ILE A 210 14.39 -0.21 20.39
CA ILE A 210 14.26 -1.21 19.33
C ILE A 210 15.59 -1.93 19.14
N HIS A 211 16.69 -1.21 19.05
CA HIS A 211 18.04 -1.78 18.90
C HIS A 211 18.46 -2.65 20.09
N ILE A 212 18.03 -2.32 21.31
CA ILE A 212 18.29 -3.09 22.52
C ILE A 212 17.46 -4.38 22.55
N SER A 213 16.20 -4.30 22.13
CA SER A 213 15.26 -5.42 22.16
C SER A 213 15.44 -6.41 20.99
N GLU A 214 16.03 -5.98 19.89
CA GLU A 214 16.47 -6.88 18.82
C GLU A 214 17.90 -7.37 19.12
N PRO A 215 18.08 -8.61 19.66
CA PRO A 215 19.41 -9.17 19.77
C PRO A 215 20.02 -9.18 18.38
N THR A 216 21.22 -8.62 18.25
CA THR A 216 22.01 -8.58 17.02
C THR A 216 21.86 -9.89 16.25
N ARG A 217 21.02 -9.88 15.20
CA ARG A 217 21.13 -10.92 14.18
C ARG A 217 22.51 -10.72 13.55
N LEU A 218 23.45 -11.55 13.98
CA LEU A 218 24.71 -11.72 13.28
C LEU A 218 24.35 -11.89 11.80
N LEU A 219 24.75 -10.91 10.99
CA LEU A 219 24.79 -11.04 9.55
C LEU A 219 25.63 -12.27 9.22
N ARG A 220 24.98 -13.37 8.87
CA ARG A 220 25.60 -14.53 8.23
C ARG A 220 25.55 -14.36 6.74
#